data_ce7d06ff5b761139091363ac653f3053
#
_entry.id   ce7d06ff5b761139091363ac653f3053
#
_cell.length_a   1.000
_cell.length_b   1.000
_cell.length_c   1.000
_cell.angle_alpha   90.00
_cell.angle_beta   90.00
_cell.angle_gamma   90.00
#
_symmetry.space_group_name_H-M   'P 1'
#
loop_
_entity.id
_entity.type
_entity.pdbx_description
1 polymer ?
#
loop_
_entity_poly.entity_id
_entity_poly.type
_entity_poly.pdbx_seq_one_letter_code
_entity_poly.pdbx_strand_id
1 'polypeptide(L)'
;REQFAEEFGVSRQTVLKWENGTSYPELSKLIDISRRFDISLDSLILDRNMRMIEEFKGNYGKKTISPNYSNMHFWESYSSAIIDEYRQSVDEGLDIEEYKDIFFDISKLPQGAIKKKFGDVIFEIITEAKKRENYKYNEPSTLEEIKALSKPYNIGKKIDTDRLESKINGAWVGRVCGCMLGKSVEGIHTDELIPLLKNSGNYPMHRYILKSDIDAVDASKFKYDLINRPYADTIDGMPPDDDTNYTLLAQQIIDDYGFDFTPLNVLEAWVKYQPKEAYCTAERVAFCNFIKGYEPPCSAIYKNPYREWIGAQIRTDYYGYINPGNPEAAADMAWRDASISHIKNGIYGAMFVAAALSTAAISDNIEDIILSGLAHVPHTSRFYEDVMQVVNGYKNGISCKECFENIHEKYDEYTGYGWCHTNPNAMITVASLLYGEGNYGKSIC
;
A
#
# COMPACT_ATOMS: atom_id res chain seq x y z
N ARG A 1 -43.62 12.81 23.03
CA ARG A 1 -43.90 12.29 21.66
C ARG A 1 -44.77 13.24 20.88
N GLU A 2 -45.90 13.77 21.43
CA GLU A 2 -46.78 14.68 20.73
C GLU A 2 -46.07 15.97 20.34
N GLN A 3 -45.42 16.63 21.30
CA GLN A 3 -44.62 17.84 21.04
C GLN A 3 -43.50 17.61 20.01
N PHE A 4 -42.79 16.45 20.08
CA PHE A 4 -41.77 16.09 19.14
C PHE A 4 -42.32 15.85 17.73
N ALA A 5 -43.47 15.19 17.64
CA ALA A 5 -44.15 14.93 16.36
C ALA A 5 -44.61 16.24 15.70
N GLU A 6 -45.15 17.15 16.48
CA GLU A 6 -45.61 18.48 16.04
C GLU A 6 -44.42 19.33 15.57
N GLU A 7 -43.34 19.37 16.36
CA GLU A 7 -42.12 20.12 16.05
C GLU A 7 -41.46 19.71 14.73
N PHE A 8 -41.42 18.37 14.45
CA PHE A 8 -40.80 17.84 13.24
C PHE A 8 -41.80 17.56 12.11
N GLY A 9 -43.07 17.93 12.24
CA GLY A 9 -44.08 17.78 11.20
C GLY A 9 -44.37 16.34 10.80
N VAL A 10 -44.39 15.45 11.78
CA VAL A 10 -44.65 14.00 11.57
C VAL A 10 -45.78 13.51 12.48
N SER A 11 -46.37 12.35 12.21
CA SER A 11 -47.40 11.79 13.09
C SER A 11 -46.79 11.18 14.35
N ARG A 12 -47.54 11.16 15.45
CA ARG A 12 -47.18 10.47 16.68
C ARG A 12 -46.86 9.00 16.44
N GLN A 13 -47.57 8.37 15.50
CA GLN A 13 -47.32 6.97 15.10
C GLN A 13 -45.96 6.82 14.38
N THR A 14 -45.56 7.81 13.60
CA THR A 14 -44.24 7.85 12.95
C THR A 14 -43.14 7.93 13.99
N VAL A 15 -43.25 8.79 14.99
CA VAL A 15 -42.28 8.87 16.10
C VAL A 15 -42.22 7.57 16.86
N LEU A 16 -43.35 6.92 17.14
CA LEU A 16 -43.39 5.62 17.79
C LEU A 16 -42.66 4.53 16.97
N LYS A 17 -42.83 4.56 15.65
CA LYS A 17 -42.08 3.63 14.74
C LYS A 17 -40.58 3.88 14.80
N TRP A 18 -40.15 5.11 14.89
CA TRP A 18 -38.74 5.49 15.02
C TRP A 18 -38.16 5.00 16.36
N GLU A 19 -38.87 5.27 17.47
CA GLU A 19 -38.47 4.80 18.81
C GLU A 19 -38.41 3.27 18.93
N ASN A 20 -39.34 2.55 18.28
CA ASN A 20 -39.39 1.10 18.30
C ASN A 20 -38.52 0.45 17.20
N GLY A 21 -37.85 1.22 16.36
CA GLY A 21 -36.99 0.72 15.31
C GLY A 21 -37.66 0.05 14.12
N THR A 22 -38.99 0.22 13.98
CA THR A 22 -39.76 -0.33 12.87
C THR A 22 -39.71 0.54 11.62
N SER A 23 -39.23 1.77 11.71
CA SER A 23 -38.85 2.63 10.61
C SER A 23 -37.78 3.65 11.07
N TYR A 24 -37.12 4.30 10.11
CA TYR A 24 -36.12 5.32 10.37
C TYR A 24 -36.60 6.68 9.87
N PRO A 25 -36.18 7.79 10.53
CA PRO A 25 -36.39 9.14 9.98
C PRO A 25 -35.70 9.28 8.62
N GLU A 26 -36.31 10.00 7.70
CA GLU A 26 -35.64 10.43 6.48
C GLU A 26 -34.44 11.34 6.81
N LEU A 27 -33.45 11.39 5.92
CA LEU A 27 -32.21 12.14 6.15
C LEU A 27 -32.48 13.62 6.49
N SER A 28 -33.45 14.24 5.84
CA SER A 28 -33.91 15.62 6.13
C SER A 28 -34.34 15.79 7.58
N LYS A 29 -35.09 14.82 8.11
CA LYS A 29 -35.56 14.83 9.50
C LYS A 29 -34.44 14.54 10.49
N LEU A 30 -33.48 13.68 10.15
CA LEU A 30 -32.29 13.47 10.97
C LEU A 30 -31.44 14.74 11.08
N ILE A 31 -31.30 15.50 9.98
CA ILE A 31 -30.62 16.79 9.96
C ILE A 31 -31.35 17.81 10.86
N ASP A 32 -32.69 17.89 10.75
CA ASP A 32 -33.49 18.80 11.57
C ASP A 32 -33.37 18.45 13.06
N ILE A 33 -33.42 17.19 13.42
CA ILE A 33 -33.24 16.67 14.80
C ILE A 33 -31.82 16.99 15.30
N SER A 34 -30.82 16.73 14.49
CA SER A 34 -29.41 17.02 14.79
C SER A 34 -29.23 18.51 15.13
N ARG A 35 -29.71 19.39 14.28
CA ARG A 35 -29.62 20.84 14.48
C ARG A 35 -30.40 21.33 15.70
N ARG A 36 -31.59 20.78 15.91
CA ARG A 36 -32.50 21.23 17.00
C ARG A 36 -31.95 20.88 18.39
N PHE A 37 -31.31 19.71 18.51
CA PHE A 37 -30.79 19.22 19.79
C PHE A 37 -29.27 19.33 19.94
N ASP A 38 -28.62 19.94 18.97
CA ASP A 38 -27.16 20.07 18.91
C ASP A 38 -26.42 18.71 19.10
N ILE A 39 -26.94 17.70 18.45
CA ILE A 39 -26.41 16.31 18.49
C ILE A 39 -25.88 15.99 17.10
N SER A 40 -24.66 15.47 16.99
CA SER A 40 -24.12 15.07 15.68
C SER A 40 -24.96 13.96 15.04
N LEU A 41 -25.03 13.95 13.70
CA LEU A 41 -25.72 12.88 12.96
C LEU A 41 -25.13 11.51 13.32
N ASP A 42 -23.83 11.42 13.50
CA ASP A 42 -23.15 10.21 13.94
C ASP A 42 -23.66 9.73 15.31
N SER A 43 -23.81 10.62 16.27
CA SER A 43 -24.38 10.25 17.58
C SER A 43 -25.82 9.79 17.48
N LEU A 44 -26.62 10.39 16.60
CA LEU A 44 -28.00 9.97 16.37
C LEU A 44 -28.11 8.58 15.72
N ILE A 45 -27.18 8.23 14.85
CA ILE A 45 -27.20 6.98 14.06
C ILE A 45 -26.42 5.87 14.77
N LEU A 46 -25.26 6.18 15.36
CA LEU A 46 -24.35 5.21 15.95
C LEU A 46 -24.74 4.82 17.40
N ASP A 47 -25.35 5.70 18.16
CA ASP A 47 -25.77 5.44 19.56
C ASP A 47 -26.77 4.26 19.65
N ARG A 48 -27.51 4.02 18.58
CA ARG A 48 -28.43 2.88 18.48
C ARG A 48 -27.72 1.56 18.23
N ASN A 49 -26.67 1.58 17.41
CA ASN A 49 -25.82 0.40 17.19
C ASN A 49 -25.01 0.09 18.46
N MET A 50 -24.59 1.10 19.23
CA MET A 50 -23.90 0.91 20.51
C MET A 50 -24.83 0.31 21.57
N ARG A 51 -26.11 0.72 21.63
CA ARG A 51 -27.10 0.09 22.55
C ARG A 51 -27.39 -1.36 22.19
N MET A 52 -27.54 -1.70 20.92
CA MET A 52 -27.66 -3.11 20.49
C MET A 52 -26.43 -3.93 20.87
N ILE A 53 -25.23 -3.36 20.74
CA ILE A 53 -23.99 -4.04 21.16
C ILE A 53 -23.93 -4.19 22.68
N GLU A 54 -24.41 -3.20 23.45
CA GLU A 54 -24.48 -3.28 24.92
C GLU A 54 -25.54 -4.28 25.42
N GLU A 55 -26.70 -4.36 24.78
CA GLU A 55 -27.71 -5.41 25.07
C GLU A 55 -27.19 -6.80 24.73
N PHE A 56 -26.46 -6.95 23.62
CA PHE A 56 -25.77 -8.19 23.27
C PHE A 56 -24.71 -8.57 24.33
N LYS A 57 -23.93 -7.61 24.83
CA LYS A 57 -22.92 -7.82 25.89
C LYS A 57 -23.57 -8.28 27.20
N GLY A 58 -24.74 -7.78 27.54
CA GLY A 58 -25.48 -8.17 28.77
C GLY A 58 -25.97 -9.61 28.76
N ASN A 59 -26.35 -10.15 27.61
CA ASN A 59 -26.96 -11.48 27.50
C ASN A 59 -25.98 -12.66 27.44
N TYR A 60 -24.72 -12.44 27.10
CA TYR A 60 -23.77 -13.53 26.91
C TYR A 60 -22.74 -13.70 28.02
N GLY A 61 -22.67 -12.83 29.02
CA GLY A 61 -21.85 -12.96 30.24
C GLY A 61 -20.35 -13.25 30.05
N LYS A 62 -19.87 -13.23 28.83
CA LYS A 62 -18.47 -13.52 28.48
C LYS A 62 -17.74 -12.24 28.13
N LYS A 63 -16.49 -12.12 28.59
CA LYS A 63 -15.57 -11.07 28.12
C LYS A 63 -15.47 -11.17 26.61
N THR A 64 -16.13 -10.26 25.89
CA THR A 64 -15.86 -10.04 24.47
C THR A 64 -14.49 -9.37 24.37
N ILE A 65 -13.61 -9.93 23.55
CA ILE A 65 -12.39 -9.24 23.15
C ILE A 65 -12.86 -8.08 22.28
N SER A 66 -12.91 -6.88 22.86
CA SER A 66 -13.11 -5.67 22.07
C SER A 66 -11.75 -5.27 21.53
N PRO A 67 -11.58 -5.17 20.21
CA PRO A 67 -10.33 -4.68 19.64
C PRO A 67 -10.02 -3.31 20.23
N ASN A 68 -8.90 -3.20 20.92
CA ASN A 68 -8.47 -1.93 21.48
C ASN A 68 -7.51 -1.27 20.51
N TYR A 69 -8.00 -0.32 19.73
CA TYR A 69 -7.19 0.51 18.83
C TYR A 69 -6.63 1.77 19.50
N SER A 70 -6.68 1.87 20.84
CA SER A 70 -6.15 3.03 21.55
C SER A 70 -4.62 3.11 21.54
N ASN A 71 -3.94 1.98 21.41
CA ASN A 71 -2.48 1.90 21.23
C ASN A 71 -2.14 2.01 19.74
N MET A 72 -2.40 3.16 19.15
CA MET A 72 -1.97 3.45 17.78
C MET A 72 -0.52 3.92 17.81
N HIS A 73 0.30 3.38 16.93
CA HIS A 73 1.59 3.99 16.64
C HIS A 73 1.39 5.43 16.15
N PHE A 74 2.35 6.31 16.41
CA PHE A 74 2.22 7.71 16.03
C PHE A 74 1.96 7.89 14.52
N TRP A 75 2.56 7.07 13.69
CA TRP A 75 2.41 7.07 12.23
C TRP A 75 1.06 6.52 11.71
N GLU A 76 0.26 5.86 12.54
CA GLU A 76 -1.09 5.42 12.18
C GLU A 76 -2.10 6.59 12.18
N SER A 77 -1.77 7.71 12.80
CA SER A 77 -2.63 8.88 12.80
C SER A 77 -2.44 9.69 11.53
N TYR A 78 -3.50 9.94 10.77
CA TYR A 78 -3.47 10.79 9.59
C TYR A 78 -2.76 12.13 9.85
N SER A 79 -3.02 12.74 11.01
CA SER A 79 -2.39 13.99 11.41
C SER A 79 -0.87 13.91 11.65
N SER A 80 -0.30 12.72 11.71
CA SER A 80 1.15 12.52 11.81
C SER A 80 1.83 12.54 10.45
N ALA A 81 1.10 12.17 9.40
CA ALA A 81 1.60 12.02 8.03
C ALA A 81 1.19 13.20 7.12
N ILE A 82 0.97 14.39 7.69
CA ILE A 82 0.51 15.57 6.94
C ILE A 82 1.50 16.01 5.85
N ILE A 83 2.80 15.84 6.08
CA ILE A 83 3.81 16.15 5.07
C ILE A 83 3.80 15.15 3.93
N ASP A 84 3.62 13.86 4.23
CA ASP A 84 3.46 12.82 3.20
C ASP A 84 2.18 13.05 2.41
N GLU A 85 1.08 13.43 3.07
CA GLU A 85 -0.16 13.82 2.40
C GLU A 85 0.03 15.02 1.46
N TYR A 86 0.76 16.05 1.91
CA TYR A 86 1.06 17.20 1.05
C TYR A 86 1.81 16.77 -0.22
N ARG A 87 2.88 15.99 -0.06
CA ARG A 87 3.70 15.50 -1.18
C ARG A 87 2.87 14.63 -2.12
N GLN A 88 2.13 13.67 -1.56
CA GLN A 88 1.25 12.79 -2.31
C GLN A 88 0.23 13.58 -3.14
N SER A 89 -0.42 14.55 -2.52
CA SER A 89 -1.44 15.38 -3.18
C SER A 89 -0.86 16.27 -4.28
N VAL A 90 0.32 16.85 -4.06
CA VAL A 90 1.05 17.62 -5.09
C VAL A 90 1.43 16.74 -6.27
N ASP A 91 1.94 15.54 -6.03
CA ASP A 91 2.33 14.60 -7.07
C ASP A 91 1.13 14.06 -7.85
N GLU A 92 -0.02 13.92 -7.21
CA GLU A 92 -1.29 13.63 -7.88
C GLU A 92 -1.84 14.79 -8.72
N GLY A 93 -1.19 15.94 -8.65
CA GLY A 93 -1.54 17.11 -9.43
C GLY A 93 -2.59 18.02 -8.80
N LEU A 94 -2.87 17.89 -7.52
CA LEU A 94 -3.80 18.79 -6.83
C LEU A 94 -3.22 20.20 -6.71
N ASP A 95 -4.08 21.20 -6.88
CA ASP A 95 -3.73 22.62 -6.76
C ASP A 95 -3.87 23.06 -5.30
N ILE A 96 -2.85 22.75 -4.52
CA ILE A 96 -2.80 23.01 -3.07
C ILE A 96 -1.55 23.78 -2.63
N GLU A 97 -0.79 24.34 -3.57
CA GLU A 97 0.46 25.04 -3.25
C GLU A 97 0.23 26.25 -2.31
N GLU A 98 -0.89 26.93 -2.45
CA GLU A 98 -1.25 28.04 -1.55
C GLU A 98 -1.42 27.63 -0.08
N TYR A 99 -1.68 26.36 0.19
CA TYR A 99 -1.85 25.81 1.55
C TYR A 99 -0.58 25.23 2.14
N LYS A 100 0.53 25.23 1.42
CA LYS A 100 1.81 24.60 1.81
C LYS A 100 2.22 24.91 3.24
N ASP A 101 2.25 26.18 3.60
CA ASP A 101 2.66 26.63 4.94
C ASP A 101 1.74 26.08 6.04
N ILE A 102 0.47 25.93 5.76
CA ILE A 102 -0.52 25.36 6.70
C ILE A 102 -0.16 23.88 6.98
N PHE A 103 0.16 23.09 5.95
CA PHE A 103 0.58 21.70 6.13
C PHE A 103 1.85 21.61 6.99
N PHE A 104 2.85 22.44 6.71
CA PHE A 104 4.11 22.45 7.45
C PHE A 104 3.93 22.92 8.91
N ASP A 105 3.10 23.89 9.18
CA ASP A 105 2.85 24.36 10.54
C ASP A 105 2.04 23.38 11.36
N ILE A 106 1.03 22.73 10.79
CA ILE A 106 0.30 21.65 11.45
C ILE A 106 1.21 20.47 11.75
N SER A 107 2.14 20.14 10.84
CA SER A 107 3.09 19.03 11.05
C SER A 107 3.92 19.19 12.31
N LYS A 108 4.29 20.42 12.68
CA LYS A 108 5.09 20.76 13.87
C LYS A 108 4.30 20.69 15.18
N LEU A 109 2.98 20.66 15.12
CA LEU A 109 2.15 20.59 16.34
C LEU A 109 2.39 19.27 17.07
N PRO A 110 2.37 19.28 18.42
CA PRO A 110 2.44 18.03 19.19
C PRO A 110 1.24 17.15 18.89
N GLN A 111 1.45 15.83 18.93
CA GLN A 111 0.37 14.87 18.75
C GLN A 111 -0.70 15.04 19.81
N GLY A 112 -1.98 15.00 19.38
CA GLY A 112 -3.12 15.18 20.28
C GLY A 112 -4.40 15.55 19.55
N ALA A 113 -5.46 15.79 20.32
CA ALA A 113 -6.79 16.08 19.79
C ALA A 113 -6.83 17.33 18.87
N ILE A 114 -6.05 18.36 19.18
CA ILE A 114 -5.97 19.57 18.37
C ILE A 114 -5.37 19.27 16.99
N LYS A 115 -4.22 18.59 16.95
CA LYS A 115 -3.58 18.21 15.69
C LYS A 115 -4.48 17.29 14.84
N LYS A 116 -5.24 16.38 15.47
CA LYS A 116 -6.25 15.57 14.78
C LYS A 116 -7.32 16.42 14.10
N LYS A 117 -7.86 17.42 14.78
CA LYS A 117 -8.85 18.34 14.19
C LYS A 117 -8.28 19.12 13.00
N PHE A 118 -7.04 19.57 13.09
CA PHE A 118 -6.38 20.19 11.93
C PHE A 118 -6.16 19.19 10.79
N GLY A 119 -5.86 17.94 11.11
CA GLY A 119 -5.81 16.87 10.10
C GLY A 119 -7.16 16.68 9.38
N ASP A 120 -8.28 16.80 10.09
CA ASP A 120 -9.60 16.74 9.47
C ASP A 120 -9.80 17.90 8.48
N VAL A 121 -9.40 19.12 8.85
CA VAL A 121 -9.46 20.31 7.95
C VAL A 121 -8.55 20.12 6.73
N ILE A 122 -7.34 19.60 6.91
CA ILE A 122 -6.44 19.26 5.79
C ILE A 122 -7.11 18.28 4.83
N PHE A 123 -7.76 17.26 5.37
CA PHE A 123 -8.44 16.26 4.54
C PHE A 123 -9.60 16.88 3.73
N GLU A 124 -10.35 17.81 4.30
CA GLU A 124 -11.39 18.58 3.59
C GLU A 124 -10.78 19.41 2.46
N ILE A 125 -9.69 20.15 2.72
CA ILE A 125 -8.97 20.93 1.69
C ILE A 125 -8.58 20.04 0.51
N ILE A 126 -8.00 18.87 0.77
CA ILE A 126 -7.56 17.94 -0.27
C ILE A 126 -8.74 17.38 -1.06
N THR A 127 -9.83 17.05 -0.37
CA THR A 127 -11.03 16.47 -1.00
C THR A 127 -11.71 17.45 -1.95
N GLU A 128 -11.64 18.74 -1.66
CA GLU A 128 -12.22 19.81 -2.48
C GLU A 128 -11.24 20.35 -3.54
N ALA A 129 -9.95 20.06 -3.41
CA ALA A 129 -8.92 20.57 -4.30
C ALA A 129 -9.12 20.07 -5.75
N LYS A 130 -8.91 20.99 -6.69
CA LYS A 130 -8.94 20.68 -8.12
C LYS A 130 -7.57 20.24 -8.61
N LYS A 131 -7.53 19.54 -9.72
CA LYS A 131 -6.28 19.30 -10.41
C LYS A 131 -5.77 20.60 -11.07
N ARG A 132 -4.45 20.78 -11.06
CA ARG A 132 -3.77 21.86 -11.79
C ARG A 132 -4.02 21.73 -13.28
N GLU A 133 -4.29 22.83 -13.96
CA GLU A 133 -4.57 22.85 -15.41
C GLU A 133 -3.43 22.28 -16.25
N ASN A 134 -2.18 22.44 -15.81
CA ASN A 134 -0.98 21.97 -16.50
C ASN A 134 -0.55 20.56 -16.09
N TYR A 135 -1.35 19.80 -15.34
CA TYR A 135 -1.00 18.43 -14.93
C TYR A 135 -1.08 17.48 -16.12
N LYS A 136 0.09 16.98 -16.55
CA LYS A 136 0.23 16.22 -17.80
C LYS A 136 -0.21 14.75 -17.72
N TYR A 137 -0.34 14.19 -16.53
CA TYR A 137 -0.61 12.76 -16.36
C TYR A 137 -2.11 12.46 -16.30
N ASN A 138 -2.49 11.32 -16.89
CA ASN A 138 -3.81 10.74 -16.73
C ASN A 138 -3.67 9.37 -16.05
N GLU A 139 -4.08 9.30 -14.77
CA GLU A 139 -3.83 8.20 -13.85
C GLU A 139 -5.14 7.74 -13.21
N PRO A 140 -5.95 6.94 -13.92
CA PRO A 140 -7.18 6.39 -13.37
C PRO A 140 -6.90 5.26 -12.36
N SER A 141 -7.87 4.96 -11.50
CA SER A 141 -7.80 3.84 -10.54
C SER A 141 -8.75 2.70 -10.90
N THR A 142 -9.70 2.89 -11.81
CA THR A 142 -10.60 1.83 -12.24
C THR A 142 -9.94 0.92 -13.28
N LEU A 143 -10.19 -0.39 -13.20
CA LEU A 143 -9.58 -1.36 -14.12
C LEU A 143 -9.89 -1.08 -15.58
N GLU A 144 -11.13 -0.67 -15.87
CA GLU A 144 -11.57 -0.37 -17.23
C GLU A 144 -10.80 0.81 -17.84
N GLU A 145 -10.65 1.91 -17.10
CA GLU A 145 -9.92 3.08 -17.56
C GLU A 145 -8.40 2.80 -17.66
N ILE A 146 -7.83 2.00 -16.74
CA ILE A 146 -6.44 1.54 -16.81
C ILE A 146 -6.21 0.77 -18.12
N LYS A 147 -7.06 -0.22 -18.41
CA LYS A 147 -6.97 -1.01 -19.65
C LYS A 147 -7.13 -0.15 -20.91
N ALA A 148 -7.99 0.85 -20.88
CA ALA A 148 -8.17 1.77 -22.01
C ALA A 148 -6.90 2.63 -22.31
N LEU A 149 -6.06 2.87 -21.31
CA LEU A 149 -4.82 3.62 -21.43
C LEU A 149 -3.56 2.75 -21.50
N SER A 150 -3.71 1.44 -21.49
CA SER A 150 -2.62 0.46 -21.61
C SER A 150 -2.21 0.27 -23.08
N LYS A 151 -0.94 -0.10 -23.30
CA LYS A 151 -0.41 -0.40 -24.65
C LYS A 151 -0.09 -1.88 -24.76
N PRO A 152 -0.75 -2.65 -25.63
CA PRO A 152 -0.46 -4.06 -25.78
C PRO A 152 1.03 -4.35 -26.10
N TYR A 153 1.58 -5.35 -25.42
CA TYR A 153 2.89 -5.91 -25.72
C TYR A 153 2.79 -7.44 -25.72
N ASN A 154 3.01 -8.06 -26.86
CA ASN A 154 2.87 -9.51 -27.00
C ASN A 154 4.21 -10.13 -27.39
N ILE A 155 4.73 -11.01 -26.56
CA ILE A 155 5.98 -11.71 -26.81
C ILE A 155 5.84 -12.99 -27.67
N GLY A 156 4.61 -13.42 -27.97
CA GLY A 156 4.33 -14.56 -28.84
C GLY A 156 4.90 -15.92 -28.36
N LYS A 157 5.39 -16.01 -27.12
CA LYS A 157 5.95 -17.23 -26.54
C LYS A 157 4.88 -18.06 -25.88
N LYS A 158 5.08 -19.39 -25.88
CA LYS A 158 4.21 -20.36 -25.22
C LYS A 158 4.83 -20.88 -23.94
N ILE A 159 4.00 -21.41 -23.06
CA ILE A 159 4.45 -22.07 -21.82
C ILE A 159 5.30 -23.31 -22.21
N ASP A 160 6.49 -23.36 -21.65
CA ASP A 160 7.34 -24.56 -21.63
C ASP A 160 7.03 -25.33 -20.34
N THR A 161 6.22 -26.38 -20.46
CA THR A 161 5.75 -27.17 -19.32
C THR A 161 6.91 -27.87 -18.59
N ASP A 162 7.99 -28.22 -19.29
CA ASP A 162 9.12 -28.92 -18.71
C ASP A 162 9.97 -28.02 -17.82
N ARG A 163 9.91 -26.69 -18.05
CA ARG A 163 10.64 -25.68 -17.27
C ARG A 163 9.76 -24.94 -16.26
N LEU A 164 8.44 -25.04 -16.36
CA LEU A 164 7.51 -24.23 -15.58
C LEU A 164 7.68 -24.44 -14.07
N GLU A 165 7.74 -25.71 -13.63
CA GLU A 165 7.93 -26.03 -12.21
C GLU A 165 9.22 -25.43 -11.67
N SER A 166 10.32 -25.56 -12.41
CA SER A 166 11.62 -24.99 -12.03
C SER A 166 11.57 -23.45 -11.95
N LYS A 167 10.86 -22.79 -12.86
CA LYS A 167 10.71 -21.34 -12.85
C LYS A 167 9.87 -20.85 -11.66
N ILE A 168 8.77 -21.50 -11.36
CA ILE A 168 7.92 -21.14 -10.20
C ILE A 168 8.68 -21.39 -8.88
N ASN A 169 9.35 -22.53 -8.74
CA ASN A 169 10.21 -22.81 -7.58
C ASN A 169 11.32 -21.76 -7.45
N GLY A 170 11.97 -21.39 -8.56
CA GLY A 170 12.98 -20.33 -8.59
C GLY A 170 12.42 -18.97 -8.16
N ALA A 171 11.21 -18.63 -8.55
CA ALA A 171 10.54 -17.39 -8.16
C ALA A 171 10.27 -17.36 -6.63
N TRP A 172 9.74 -18.45 -6.06
CA TRP A 172 9.52 -18.57 -4.62
C TRP A 172 10.83 -18.46 -3.83
N VAL A 173 11.84 -19.24 -4.21
CA VAL A 173 13.15 -19.21 -3.55
C VAL A 173 13.78 -17.82 -3.70
N GLY A 174 13.71 -17.23 -4.90
CA GLY A 174 14.20 -15.88 -5.15
C GLY A 174 13.53 -14.83 -4.26
N ARG A 175 12.22 -14.91 -4.09
CA ARG A 175 11.47 -14.05 -3.18
C ARG A 175 11.99 -14.15 -1.74
N VAL A 176 12.09 -15.37 -1.22
CA VAL A 176 12.57 -15.62 0.15
C VAL A 176 14.01 -15.13 0.32
N CYS A 177 14.89 -15.43 -0.62
CA CYS A 177 16.29 -15.00 -0.55
C CYS A 177 16.44 -13.48 -0.61
N GLY A 178 15.68 -12.78 -1.47
CA GLY A 178 15.69 -11.33 -1.55
C GLY A 178 15.17 -10.69 -0.26
N CYS A 179 14.06 -11.16 0.27
CA CYS A 179 13.49 -10.70 1.53
C CYS A 179 14.48 -10.90 2.70
N MET A 180 15.11 -12.06 2.82
CA MET A 180 16.12 -12.32 3.86
C MET A 180 17.32 -11.36 3.77
N LEU A 181 17.75 -10.99 2.56
CA LEU A 181 18.83 -10.03 2.38
C LEU A 181 18.40 -8.64 2.85
N GLY A 182 17.25 -8.17 2.38
CA GLY A 182 16.70 -6.85 2.68
C GLY A 182 16.39 -6.67 4.16
N LYS A 183 15.80 -7.69 4.80
CA LYS A 183 15.36 -7.61 6.21
C LYS A 183 16.49 -7.26 7.19
N SER A 184 17.70 -7.71 6.93
CA SER A 184 18.85 -7.41 7.80
C SER A 184 19.31 -5.95 7.71
N VAL A 185 19.01 -5.26 6.61
CA VAL A 185 19.44 -3.89 6.31
C VAL A 185 18.29 -2.91 6.08
N GLU A 186 17.05 -3.34 6.22
CA GLU A 186 15.87 -2.50 6.03
C GLU A 186 15.96 -1.22 6.86
N GLY A 187 15.69 -0.07 6.22
CA GLY A 187 15.74 1.26 6.85
C GLY A 187 17.15 1.85 6.99
N ILE A 188 18.21 1.12 6.64
CA ILE A 188 19.56 1.68 6.59
C ILE A 188 19.73 2.42 5.26
N HIS A 189 20.07 3.69 5.32
CA HIS A 189 20.30 4.51 4.13
C HIS A 189 21.72 4.34 3.58
N THR A 190 21.92 4.79 2.35
CA THR A 190 23.17 4.64 1.60
C THR A 190 24.41 5.15 2.36
N ASP A 191 24.29 6.27 3.10
CA ASP A 191 25.36 6.86 3.89
C ASP A 191 25.76 6.02 5.11
N GLU A 192 24.88 5.17 5.62
CA GLU A 192 25.15 4.21 6.70
C GLU A 192 25.54 2.82 6.15
N LEU A 193 24.85 2.35 5.09
CA LEU A 193 25.05 1.02 4.51
C LEU A 193 26.43 0.85 3.86
N ILE A 194 26.86 1.81 3.03
CA ILE A 194 28.16 1.70 2.35
C ILE A 194 29.34 1.61 3.32
N PRO A 195 29.46 2.45 4.36
CA PRO A 195 30.49 2.28 5.39
C PRO A 195 30.40 0.92 6.10
N LEU A 196 29.23 0.43 6.44
CA LEU A 196 29.04 -0.90 7.05
C LEU A 196 29.62 -2.00 6.16
N LEU A 197 29.24 -2.00 4.88
CA LEU A 197 29.71 -3.00 3.91
C LEU A 197 31.22 -2.93 3.69
N LYS A 198 31.82 -1.73 3.64
CA LYS A 198 33.26 -1.55 3.52
C LYS A 198 34.00 -2.06 4.75
N ASN A 199 33.51 -1.76 5.95
CA ASN A 199 34.13 -2.20 7.20
C ASN A 199 34.09 -3.72 7.37
N SER A 200 33.04 -4.37 6.90
CA SER A 200 32.89 -5.83 6.97
C SER A 200 33.56 -6.57 5.82
N GLY A 201 34.21 -5.88 4.86
CA GLY A 201 34.78 -6.45 3.66
C GLY A 201 33.75 -7.01 2.67
N ASN A 202 32.49 -6.56 2.76
CA ASN A 202 31.36 -6.98 1.92
C ASN A 202 30.94 -5.90 0.91
N TYR A 203 31.86 -5.06 0.48
CA TYR A 203 31.60 -4.01 -0.52
C TYR A 203 32.44 -4.23 -1.80
N PRO A 204 31.84 -4.26 -3.01
CA PRO A 204 30.40 -4.34 -3.27
C PRO A 204 29.76 -5.56 -2.59
N MET A 205 28.48 -5.43 -2.22
CA MET A 205 27.79 -6.52 -1.52
C MET A 205 27.82 -7.81 -2.37
N HIS A 206 28.22 -8.93 -1.77
CA HIS A 206 28.35 -10.21 -2.45
C HIS A 206 27.94 -11.40 -1.58
N ARG A 207 27.54 -11.13 -0.35
CA ARG A 207 27.01 -12.11 0.59
C ARG A 207 25.98 -11.46 1.53
N TYR A 208 25.24 -12.28 2.23
CA TYR A 208 24.37 -11.83 3.32
C TYR A 208 25.16 -11.15 4.44
N ILE A 209 24.49 -10.27 5.16
CA ILE A 209 25.03 -9.62 6.35
C ILE A 209 25.07 -10.63 7.50
N LEU A 210 26.19 -10.69 8.19
CA LEU A 210 26.41 -11.52 9.36
C LEU A 210 26.29 -10.71 10.64
N LYS A 211 25.95 -11.37 11.74
CA LYS A 211 25.97 -10.74 13.07
C LYS A 211 27.36 -10.19 13.41
N SER A 212 28.40 -10.91 13.00
CA SER A 212 29.78 -10.47 13.18
C SER A 212 30.13 -9.17 12.45
N ASP A 213 29.46 -8.84 11.34
CA ASP A 213 29.63 -7.57 10.63
C ASP A 213 29.08 -6.41 11.49
N ILE A 214 27.99 -6.66 12.19
CA ILE A 214 27.36 -5.68 13.08
C ILE A 214 28.13 -5.52 14.38
N ASP A 215 28.65 -6.60 14.95
CA ASP A 215 29.45 -6.57 16.18
C ASP A 215 30.79 -5.82 15.98
N ALA A 216 31.23 -5.68 14.75
CA ALA A 216 32.45 -4.93 14.40
C ALA A 216 32.24 -3.41 14.29
N VAL A 217 30.99 -2.92 14.36
CA VAL A 217 30.66 -1.50 14.26
C VAL A 217 29.97 -1.01 15.53
N ASP A 218 29.98 0.29 15.74
CA ASP A 218 29.23 0.93 16.82
C ASP A 218 27.76 1.09 16.39
N ALA A 219 26.95 0.08 16.69
CA ALA A 219 25.54 0.03 16.33
C ALA A 219 24.72 1.20 16.88
N SER A 220 25.19 1.90 17.93
CA SER A 220 24.50 3.06 18.51
C SER A 220 24.50 4.30 17.60
N LYS A 221 25.33 4.32 16.57
CA LYS A 221 25.43 5.41 15.60
C LYS A 221 24.41 5.32 14.48
N PHE A 222 23.76 4.16 14.34
CA PHE A 222 22.74 3.95 13.32
C PHE A 222 21.38 4.44 13.82
N LYS A 223 20.57 4.99 12.91
CA LYS A 223 19.20 5.46 13.21
C LYS A 223 18.25 4.32 13.58
N TYR A 224 18.52 3.13 13.05
CA TYR A 224 17.68 1.94 13.24
C TYR A 224 18.40 0.93 14.14
N ASP A 225 17.60 0.18 14.92
CA ASP A 225 18.13 -0.91 15.74
C ASP A 225 18.71 -2.02 14.84
N LEU A 226 20.01 -2.27 14.97
CA LEU A 226 20.72 -3.34 14.28
C LEU A 226 20.95 -4.57 15.18
N ILE A 227 20.67 -4.48 16.48
CA ILE A 227 21.06 -5.52 17.45
C ILE A 227 20.13 -6.73 17.34
N ASN A 228 18.82 -6.49 17.15
CA ASN A 228 17.79 -7.51 17.23
C ASN A 228 17.29 -7.97 15.85
N ARG A 229 18.08 -7.78 14.79
CA ARG A 229 17.70 -8.20 13.46
C ARG A 229 18.12 -9.63 13.14
N PRO A 230 17.43 -10.30 12.19
CA PRO A 230 17.85 -11.59 11.70
C PRO A 230 19.09 -11.44 10.79
N TYR A 231 20.17 -12.10 11.14
CA TYR A 231 21.38 -12.18 10.32
C TYR A 231 21.63 -13.61 9.88
N ALA A 232 22.34 -13.79 8.76
CA ALA A 232 22.47 -15.10 8.13
C ALA A 232 23.11 -16.17 9.03
N ASP A 233 23.94 -15.77 9.99
CA ASP A 233 24.59 -16.64 10.99
C ASP A 233 23.78 -16.80 12.30
N THR A 234 22.63 -16.16 12.43
CA THR A 234 21.80 -16.20 13.66
C THR A 234 20.40 -16.78 13.45
N ILE A 235 20.02 -17.08 12.22
CA ILE A 235 18.69 -17.61 11.87
C ILE A 235 18.78 -19.07 11.39
N ASP A 236 17.72 -19.83 11.65
CA ASP A 236 17.56 -21.22 11.24
C ASP A 236 16.34 -21.36 10.31
N GLY A 237 16.22 -20.45 9.35
CA GLY A 237 15.12 -20.39 8.38
C GLY A 237 14.63 -18.98 8.14
N MET A 238 13.60 -18.84 7.30
CA MET A 238 13.00 -17.54 6.99
C MET A 238 12.23 -16.99 8.20
N PRO A 239 12.63 -15.84 8.78
CA PRO A 239 11.86 -15.17 9.82
C PRO A 239 10.54 -14.62 9.24
N PRO A 240 9.51 -14.41 10.08
CA PRO A 240 8.27 -13.77 9.64
C PRO A 240 8.53 -12.40 9.04
N ASP A 241 7.88 -12.13 7.91
CA ASP A 241 7.97 -10.87 7.17
C ASP A 241 6.69 -10.65 6.37
N ASP A 242 6.29 -9.38 6.16
CA ASP A 242 5.11 -9.05 5.37
C ASP A 242 5.30 -9.45 3.91
N ASP A 243 6.47 -9.31 3.35
CA ASP A 243 6.82 -9.76 1.99
C ASP A 243 6.41 -11.22 1.72
N THR A 244 6.69 -12.14 2.64
CA THR A 244 6.35 -13.56 2.48
C THR A 244 4.95 -13.88 2.98
N ASN A 245 4.48 -13.19 4.02
CA ASN A 245 3.12 -13.38 4.54
C ASN A 245 2.06 -13.02 3.51
N TYR A 246 2.27 -11.96 2.72
CA TYR A 246 1.33 -11.56 1.67
C TYR A 246 1.20 -12.59 0.56
N THR A 247 2.29 -13.25 0.16
CA THR A 247 2.24 -14.33 -0.84
C THR A 247 1.36 -15.49 -0.35
N LEU A 248 1.52 -15.88 0.93
CA LEU A 248 0.68 -16.92 1.54
C LEU A 248 -0.78 -16.47 1.70
N LEU A 249 -1.01 -15.19 2.04
CA LEU A 249 -2.36 -14.64 2.15
C LEU A 249 -3.05 -14.59 0.78
N ALA A 250 -2.33 -14.23 -0.29
CA ALA A 250 -2.87 -14.27 -1.66
C ALA A 250 -3.25 -15.69 -2.08
N GLN A 251 -2.44 -16.70 -1.71
CA GLN A 251 -2.81 -18.10 -1.89
C GLN A 251 -4.11 -18.43 -1.14
N GLN A 252 -4.22 -18.03 0.12
CA GLN A 252 -5.41 -18.30 0.93
C GLN A 252 -6.67 -17.61 0.37
N ILE A 253 -6.53 -16.41 -0.24
CA ILE A 253 -7.64 -15.74 -0.92
C ILE A 253 -8.13 -16.57 -2.11
N ILE A 254 -7.22 -17.12 -2.91
CA ILE A 254 -7.57 -18.00 -4.03
C ILE A 254 -8.22 -19.30 -3.54
N ASP A 255 -7.73 -19.87 -2.46
CA ASP A 255 -8.28 -21.11 -1.87
C ASP A 255 -9.71 -20.89 -1.33
N ASP A 256 -9.97 -19.75 -0.70
CA ASP A 256 -11.27 -19.43 -0.11
C ASP A 256 -12.32 -18.95 -1.15
N TYR A 257 -11.90 -18.13 -2.12
CA TYR A 257 -12.82 -17.40 -3.00
C TYR A 257 -12.65 -17.74 -4.50
N GLY A 258 -11.62 -18.50 -4.87
CA GLY A 258 -11.33 -18.85 -6.25
C GLY A 258 -10.76 -17.70 -7.08
N PHE A 259 -10.63 -17.91 -8.38
CA PHE A 259 -10.02 -16.95 -9.32
C PHE A 259 -10.84 -15.69 -9.55
N ASP A 260 -12.12 -15.71 -9.24
CA ASP A 260 -13.06 -14.58 -9.43
C ASP A 260 -13.27 -13.75 -8.14
N PHE A 261 -12.35 -13.84 -7.18
CA PHE A 261 -12.41 -13.06 -5.96
C PHE A 261 -12.58 -11.56 -6.23
N THR A 262 -13.26 -10.87 -5.34
CA THR A 262 -13.51 -9.43 -5.41
C THR A 262 -12.59 -8.65 -4.46
N PRO A 263 -12.44 -7.31 -4.64
CA PRO A 263 -11.76 -6.48 -3.67
C PRO A 263 -12.29 -6.63 -2.23
N LEU A 264 -13.60 -6.82 -2.07
CA LEU A 264 -14.20 -7.05 -0.75
C LEU A 264 -13.70 -8.36 -0.11
N ASN A 265 -13.59 -9.43 -0.90
CA ASN A 265 -13.07 -10.72 -0.41
C ASN A 265 -11.63 -10.62 0.10
N VAL A 266 -10.82 -9.76 -0.50
CA VAL A 266 -9.45 -9.49 0.00
C VAL A 266 -9.48 -8.90 1.41
N LEU A 267 -10.31 -7.87 1.64
CA LEU A 267 -10.44 -7.26 2.98
C LEU A 267 -11.04 -8.23 4.01
N GLU A 268 -12.01 -9.04 3.62
CA GLU A 268 -12.57 -10.09 4.47
C GLU A 268 -11.50 -11.11 4.89
N ALA A 269 -10.66 -11.54 3.93
CA ALA A 269 -9.53 -12.42 4.21
C ALA A 269 -8.50 -11.76 5.14
N TRP A 270 -8.19 -10.49 4.94
CA TRP A 270 -7.29 -9.75 5.81
C TRP A 270 -7.76 -9.75 7.27
N VAL A 271 -9.03 -9.43 7.49
CA VAL A 271 -9.61 -9.42 8.84
C VAL A 271 -9.66 -10.82 9.44
N LYS A 272 -9.88 -11.85 8.61
CA LYS A 272 -9.99 -13.24 9.04
C LYS A 272 -8.64 -13.86 9.43
N TYR A 273 -7.58 -13.57 8.68
CA TYR A 273 -6.34 -14.33 8.75
C TYR A 273 -5.18 -13.61 9.42
N GLN A 274 -5.17 -12.27 9.44
CA GLN A 274 -4.05 -11.53 9.99
C GLN A 274 -4.52 -10.41 10.94
N PRO A 275 -3.78 -10.18 12.04
CA PRO A 275 -4.07 -9.05 12.93
C PRO A 275 -3.66 -7.72 12.26
N LYS A 276 -4.24 -6.62 12.73
CA LYS A 276 -3.93 -5.25 12.25
C LYS A 276 -2.41 -4.96 12.22
N GLU A 277 -1.69 -5.49 13.17
CA GLU A 277 -0.25 -5.28 13.37
C GLU A 277 0.61 -5.93 12.28
N ALA A 278 0.05 -6.87 11.50
CA ALA A 278 0.72 -7.45 10.34
C ALA A 278 0.78 -6.50 9.13
N TYR A 279 0.03 -5.40 9.18
CA TYR A 279 -0.05 -4.43 8.08
C TYR A 279 0.66 -3.14 8.42
N CYS A 280 1.31 -2.53 7.43
CA CYS A 280 1.96 -1.22 7.54
C CYS A 280 1.23 -0.16 6.70
N THR A 281 1.53 1.09 6.93
CA THR A 281 1.17 2.27 6.11
C THR A 281 -0.23 2.19 5.44
N ALA A 282 -0.29 2.14 4.11
CA ALA A 282 -1.55 2.14 3.35
C ALA A 282 -2.46 0.97 3.69
N GLU A 283 -1.91 -0.20 3.88
CA GLU A 283 -2.63 -1.42 4.21
C GLU A 283 -3.28 -1.33 5.58
N ARG A 284 -2.55 -0.83 6.57
CA ARG A 284 -3.10 -0.65 7.92
C ARG A 284 -4.20 0.40 7.93
N VAL A 285 -4.04 1.49 7.18
CA VAL A 285 -5.10 2.49 7.02
C VAL A 285 -6.34 1.85 6.38
N ALA A 286 -6.17 1.07 5.31
CA ALA A 286 -7.28 0.38 4.64
C ALA A 286 -7.97 -0.64 5.56
N PHE A 287 -7.20 -1.44 6.31
CA PHE A 287 -7.73 -2.35 7.32
C PHE A 287 -8.59 -1.61 8.36
N CYS A 288 -8.06 -0.52 8.92
CA CYS A 288 -8.79 0.29 9.90
C CYS A 288 -10.03 0.96 9.29
N ASN A 289 -9.95 1.41 8.04
CA ASN A 289 -11.08 1.99 7.32
C ASN A 289 -12.17 0.94 7.11
N PHE A 290 -11.82 -0.29 6.70
CA PHE A 290 -12.78 -1.37 6.51
C PHE A 290 -13.50 -1.74 7.83
N ILE A 291 -12.77 -1.83 8.94
CA ILE A 291 -13.38 -2.06 10.26
C ILE A 291 -14.33 -0.94 10.67
N LYS A 292 -14.14 0.29 10.16
CA LYS A 292 -15.04 1.43 10.35
C LYS A 292 -16.22 1.46 9.37
N GLY A 293 -16.29 0.51 8.43
CA GLY A 293 -17.36 0.38 7.44
C GLY A 293 -17.09 1.05 6.09
N TYR A 294 -15.84 1.44 5.81
CA TYR A 294 -15.46 1.93 4.49
C TYR A 294 -15.06 0.76 3.59
N GLU A 295 -15.88 0.44 2.62
CA GLU A 295 -15.59 -0.58 1.59
C GLU A 295 -14.73 0.00 0.45
N PRO A 296 -14.08 -0.86 -0.39
CA PRO A 296 -13.38 -0.40 -1.58
C PRO A 296 -14.30 0.39 -2.53
N PRO A 297 -13.84 1.47 -3.15
CA PRO A 297 -12.50 2.05 -3.07
C PRO A 297 -12.27 3.00 -1.88
N CYS A 298 -13.30 3.30 -1.07
CA CYS A 298 -13.19 4.26 0.04
C CYS A 298 -12.18 3.81 1.10
N SER A 299 -12.01 2.50 1.31
CA SER A 299 -10.97 1.95 2.20
C SER A 299 -9.56 2.41 1.82
N ALA A 300 -9.28 2.53 0.52
CA ALA A 300 -7.99 2.98 0.00
C ALA A 300 -7.78 4.50 0.07
N ILE A 301 -8.87 5.28 0.07
CA ILE A 301 -8.82 6.74 -0.13
C ILE A 301 -8.95 7.50 1.19
N TYR A 302 -9.85 7.06 2.09
CA TYR A 302 -10.19 7.83 3.27
C TYR A 302 -8.99 7.99 4.21
N LYS A 303 -8.47 9.23 4.30
CA LYS A 303 -7.34 9.60 5.17
C LYS A 303 -6.14 8.66 5.03
N ASN A 304 -5.82 8.29 3.80
CA ASN A 304 -4.69 7.43 3.47
C ASN A 304 -3.60 8.19 2.72
N PRO A 305 -2.63 8.80 3.44
CA PRO A 305 -1.53 9.54 2.82
C PRO A 305 -0.55 8.63 2.08
N TYR A 306 -0.61 7.33 2.29
CA TYR A 306 0.28 6.30 1.76
C TYR A 306 -0.28 5.58 0.53
N ARG A 307 -1.34 6.09 -0.08
CA ARG A 307 -2.13 5.43 -1.14
C ARG A 307 -1.41 5.12 -2.45
N GLU A 308 -0.18 5.62 -2.64
CA GLU A 308 0.70 5.25 -3.76
C GLU A 308 2.04 4.66 -3.28
N TRP A 309 2.12 4.20 -2.02
CA TRP A 309 3.31 3.57 -1.50
C TRP A 309 3.43 2.11 -1.95
N ILE A 310 4.56 1.48 -1.62
CA ILE A 310 4.99 0.19 -2.17
C ILE A 310 4.13 -1.02 -1.79
N GLY A 311 3.32 -0.93 -0.73
CA GLY A 311 2.71 -2.11 -0.11
C GLY A 311 1.85 -2.99 -1.04
N ALA A 312 1.22 -2.43 -2.09
CA ALA A 312 0.54 -3.26 -3.08
C ALA A 312 1.53 -3.95 -4.04
N GLN A 313 2.62 -3.28 -4.41
CA GLN A 313 3.63 -3.83 -5.31
C GLN A 313 4.31 -5.09 -4.73
N ILE A 314 4.55 -5.13 -3.43
CA ILE A 314 5.24 -6.25 -2.77
C ILE A 314 4.37 -7.50 -2.57
N ARG A 315 3.05 -7.42 -2.69
CA ARG A 315 2.14 -8.50 -2.26
C ARG A 315 1.42 -9.25 -3.39
N THR A 316 1.64 -8.87 -4.65
CA THR A 316 0.88 -9.42 -5.78
C THR A 316 1.64 -10.42 -6.65
N ASP A 317 2.77 -10.90 -6.18
CA ASP A 317 3.61 -11.89 -6.83
C ASP A 317 2.88 -13.22 -7.07
N TYR A 318 2.09 -13.70 -6.10
CA TYR A 318 1.34 -14.94 -6.22
C TYR A 318 0.41 -14.96 -7.44
N TYR A 319 -0.23 -13.83 -7.76
CA TYR A 319 -1.08 -13.72 -8.94
C TYR A 319 -0.30 -13.87 -10.26
N GLY A 320 0.97 -13.50 -10.28
CA GLY A 320 1.88 -13.79 -11.38
C GLY A 320 2.20 -15.29 -11.49
N TYR A 321 2.46 -15.94 -10.37
CA TYR A 321 2.83 -17.37 -10.33
C TYR A 321 1.71 -18.28 -10.81
N ILE A 322 0.45 -18.00 -10.47
CA ILE A 322 -0.70 -18.82 -10.84
C ILE A 322 -1.27 -18.53 -12.23
N ASN A 323 -0.74 -17.51 -12.92
CA ASN A 323 -1.13 -17.13 -14.28
C ASN A 323 0.06 -17.16 -15.25
N PRO A 324 0.80 -18.26 -15.36
CA PRO A 324 1.99 -18.33 -16.20
C PRO A 324 1.64 -18.04 -17.68
N GLY A 325 2.29 -17.01 -18.26
CA GLY A 325 2.06 -16.61 -19.65
C GLY A 325 0.73 -15.94 -19.94
N ASN A 326 -0.02 -15.57 -18.90
CA ASN A 326 -1.25 -14.78 -19.00
C ASN A 326 -1.14 -13.49 -18.16
N PRO A 327 -0.33 -12.52 -18.60
CA PRO A 327 -0.06 -11.30 -17.82
C PRO A 327 -1.31 -10.43 -17.61
N GLU A 328 -2.32 -10.50 -18.52
CA GLU A 328 -3.57 -9.78 -18.34
C GLU A 328 -4.36 -10.30 -17.13
N ALA A 329 -4.52 -11.62 -17.00
CA ALA A 329 -5.22 -12.20 -15.86
C ALA A 329 -4.47 -11.93 -14.54
N ALA A 330 -3.13 -11.99 -14.56
CA ALA A 330 -2.30 -11.65 -13.41
C ALA A 330 -2.49 -10.20 -12.97
N ALA A 331 -2.47 -9.25 -13.92
CA ALA A 331 -2.69 -7.83 -13.67
C ALA A 331 -4.11 -7.55 -13.13
N ASP A 332 -5.13 -8.21 -13.66
CA ASP A 332 -6.53 -8.05 -13.22
C ASP A 332 -6.71 -8.53 -11.78
N MET A 333 -6.09 -9.64 -11.39
CA MET A 333 -6.10 -10.12 -10.01
C MET A 333 -5.34 -9.16 -9.09
N ALA A 334 -4.17 -8.67 -9.53
CA ALA A 334 -3.38 -7.69 -8.78
C ALA A 334 -4.15 -6.38 -8.58
N TRP A 335 -4.91 -5.92 -9.57
CA TRP A 335 -5.79 -4.76 -9.43
C TRP A 335 -6.85 -4.97 -8.33
N ARG A 336 -7.51 -6.13 -8.30
CA ARG A 336 -8.53 -6.44 -7.28
C ARG A 336 -7.94 -6.42 -5.87
N ASP A 337 -6.75 -6.93 -5.72
CA ASP A 337 -6.03 -6.92 -4.45
C ASP A 337 -5.55 -5.50 -4.08
N ALA A 338 -4.90 -4.79 -5.00
CA ALA A 338 -4.31 -3.49 -4.75
C ALA A 338 -5.34 -2.40 -4.46
N SER A 339 -6.50 -2.42 -5.13
CA SER A 339 -7.52 -1.37 -5.07
C SER A 339 -8.20 -1.20 -3.71
N ILE A 340 -8.00 -2.15 -2.79
CA ILE A 340 -8.54 -2.06 -1.43
C ILE A 340 -7.80 -1.04 -0.55
N SER A 341 -6.52 -0.78 -0.86
CA SER A 341 -5.60 0.02 -0.04
C SER A 341 -4.83 1.08 -0.81
N HIS A 342 -4.78 0.97 -2.13
CA HIS A 342 -4.01 1.83 -3.02
C HIS A 342 -4.85 2.40 -4.16
N ILE A 343 -4.32 3.46 -4.78
CA ILE A 343 -4.87 4.08 -5.98
C ILE A 343 -3.75 4.35 -7.00
N LYS A 344 -4.11 4.66 -8.24
CA LYS A 344 -3.18 5.15 -9.27
C LYS A 344 -1.85 4.36 -9.32
N ASN A 345 -0.70 5.03 -9.14
CA ASN A 345 0.62 4.40 -9.25
C ASN A 345 0.82 3.25 -8.25
N GLY A 346 0.21 3.29 -7.06
CA GLY A 346 0.23 2.15 -6.13
C GLY A 346 -0.43 0.89 -6.70
N ILE A 347 -1.55 1.05 -7.42
CA ILE A 347 -2.18 -0.05 -8.17
C ILE A 347 -1.30 -0.48 -9.34
N TYR A 348 -0.71 0.49 -10.08
CA TYR A 348 0.09 0.18 -11.27
C TYR A 348 1.33 -0.64 -10.93
N GLY A 349 1.99 -0.35 -9.79
CA GLY A 349 3.12 -1.16 -9.32
C GLY A 349 2.75 -2.62 -9.08
N ALA A 350 1.60 -2.87 -8.48
CA ALA A 350 1.06 -4.21 -8.26
C ALA A 350 0.77 -4.94 -9.57
N MET A 351 0.05 -4.29 -10.49
CA MET A 351 -0.28 -4.85 -11.81
C MET A 351 0.98 -5.13 -12.64
N PHE A 352 1.96 -4.21 -12.60
CA PHE A 352 3.24 -4.36 -13.25
C PHE A 352 3.99 -5.60 -12.78
N VAL A 353 4.14 -5.79 -11.48
CA VAL A 353 4.87 -6.93 -10.90
C VAL A 353 4.18 -8.25 -11.25
N ALA A 354 2.86 -8.35 -11.06
CA ALA A 354 2.13 -9.57 -11.36
C ALA A 354 2.21 -9.95 -12.85
N ALA A 355 2.05 -8.98 -13.76
CA ALA A 355 2.18 -9.21 -15.19
C ALA A 355 3.61 -9.57 -15.62
N ALA A 356 4.63 -8.91 -15.04
CA ALA A 356 6.03 -9.22 -15.29
C ALA A 356 6.38 -10.65 -14.84
N LEU A 357 5.94 -11.08 -13.66
CA LEU A 357 6.17 -12.43 -13.15
C LEU A 357 5.45 -13.51 -13.98
N SER A 358 4.21 -13.23 -14.40
CA SER A 358 3.49 -14.08 -15.36
C SER A 358 4.27 -14.28 -16.65
N THR A 359 4.89 -13.20 -17.15
CA THR A 359 5.71 -13.22 -18.36
C THR A 359 7.05 -13.91 -18.13
N ALA A 360 7.67 -13.77 -16.96
CA ALA A 360 8.91 -14.46 -16.60
C ALA A 360 8.76 -16.00 -16.64
N ALA A 361 7.56 -16.53 -16.44
CA ALA A 361 7.29 -17.94 -16.60
C ALA A 361 7.53 -18.46 -18.04
N ILE A 362 7.42 -17.59 -19.05
CA ILE A 362 7.53 -17.95 -20.48
C ILE A 362 8.70 -17.27 -21.20
N SER A 363 9.38 -16.32 -20.58
CA SER A 363 10.53 -15.60 -21.17
C SER A 363 11.71 -15.58 -20.19
N ASP A 364 12.92 -15.59 -20.75
CA ASP A 364 14.17 -15.34 -20.03
C ASP A 364 14.76 -13.96 -20.40
N ASN A 365 14.12 -13.22 -21.28
CA ASN A 365 14.54 -11.89 -21.69
C ASN A 365 13.99 -10.85 -20.70
N ILE A 366 14.88 -10.22 -19.95
CA ILE A 366 14.53 -9.22 -18.91
C ILE A 366 13.79 -8.04 -19.50
N GLU A 367 14.18 -7.53 -20.67
CA GLU A 367 13.49 -6.41 -21.31
C GLU A 367 12.06 -6.77 -21.71
N ASP A 368 11.85 -7.97 -22.30
CA ASP A 368 10.51 -8.46 -22.64
C ASP A 368 9.62 -8.54 -21.38
N ILE A 369 10.18 -9.03 -20.26
CA ILE A 369 9.47 -9.16 -18.99
C ILE A 369 9.01 -7.79 -18.47
N ILE A 370 9.93 -6.80 -18.47
CA ILE A 370 9.65 -5.44 -18.02
C ILE A 370 8.60 -4.77 -18.90
N LEU A 371 8.77 -4.83 -20.23
CA LEU A 371 7.84 -4.21 -21.17
C LEU A 371 6.46 -4.86 -21.15
N SER A 372 6.40 -6.17 -20.94
CA SER A 372 5.13 -6.88 -20.73
C SER A 372 4.43 -6.42 -19.45
N GLY A 373 5.15 -6.23 -18.35
CA GLY A 373 4.59 -5.63 -17.13
C GLY A 373 4.01 -4.23 -17.39
N LEU A 374 4.78 -3.36 -18.06
CA LEU A 374 4.35 -2.01 -18.43
C LEU A 374 3.16 -1.96 -19.40
N ALA A 375 2.93 -3.02 -20.16
CA ALA A 375 1.79 -3.11 -21.06
C ALA A 375 0.42 -3.13 -20.35
N HIS A 376 0.42 -3.37 -19.03
CA HIS A 376 -0.80 -3.45 -18.21
C HIS A 376 -1.02 -2.23 -17.32
N VAL A 377 -0.23 -1.16 -17.49
CA VAL A 377 -0.40 0.10 -16.77
C VAL A 377 -0.64 1.25 -17.75
N PRO A 378 -1.27 2.37 -17.31
CA PRO A 378 -1.50 3.52 -18.17
C PRO A 378 -0.18 4.11 -18.66
N HIS A 379 0.01 4.18 -19.99
CA HIS A 379 1.18 4.80 -20.59
C HIS A 379 1.26 6.33 -20.36
N THR A 380 0.21 6.90 -19.82
CA THR A 380 0.08 8.32 -19.44
C THR A 380 0.42 8.59 -17.97
N SER A 381 0.89 7.58 -17.23
CA SER A 381 1.15 7.67 -15.79
C SER A 381 2.60 8.06 -15.48
N ARG A 382 2.83 8.62 -14.28
CA ARG A 382 4.16 8.81 -13.70
C ARG A 382 4.92 7.50 -13.63
N PHE A 383 4.26 6.42 -13.22
CA PHE A 383 4.85 5.08 -13.11
C PHE A 383 5.45 4.61 -14.43
N TYR A 384 4.69 4.72 -15.53
CA TYR A 384 5.18 4.32 -16.86
C TYR A 384 6.38 5.18 -17.29
N GLU A 385 6.31 6.50 -17.12
CA GLU A 385 7.39 7.43 -17.45
C GLU A 385 8.67 7.07 -16.67
N ASP A 386 8.54 6.82 -15.38
CA ASP A 386 9.66 6.51 -14.48
C ASP A 386 10.35 5.19 -14.83
N VAL A 387 9.60 4.14 -15.02
CA VAL A 387 10.17 2.84 -15.42
C VAL A 387 10.81 2.92 -16.80
N MET A 388 10.16 3.61 -17.75
CA MET A 388 10.75 3.82 -19.10
C MET A 388 12.00 4.70 -19.07
N GLN A 389 12.14 5.63 -18.14
CA GLN A 389 13.37 6.40 -17.94
C GLN A 389 14.54 5.46 -17.64
N VAL A 390 14.36 4.47 -16.77
CA VAL A 390 15.39 3.46 -16.45
C VAL A 390 15.71 2.59 -17.67
N VAL A 391 14.69 2.05 -18.34
CA VAL A 391 14.87 1.21 -19.54
C VAL A 391 15.62 1.97 -20.65
N ASN A 392 15.23 3.21 -20.91
CA ASN A 392 15.88 4.04 -21.92
C ASN A 392 17.29 4.44 -21.51
N GLY A 393 17.53 4.75 -20.24
CA GLY A 393 18.85 5.02 -19.69
C GLY A 393 19.82 3.85 -19.91
N TYR A 394 19.38 2.64 -19.56
CA TYR A 394 20.15 1.42 -19.81
C TYR A 394 20.48 1.23 -21.29
N LYS A 395 19.51 1.37 -22.19
CA LYS A 395 19.70 1.27 -23.65
C LYS A 395 20.68 2.32 -24.21
N ASN A 396 20.69 3.49 -23.60
CA ASN A 396 21.59 4.60 -23.99
C ASN A 396 22.98 4.48 -23.33
N GLY A 397 23.25 3.41 -22.55
CA GLY A 397 24.56 3.15 -21.97
C GLY A 397 24.86 3.96 -20.70
N ILE A 398 23.85 4.49 -20.02
CA ILE A 398 24.00 5.07 -18.68
C ILE A 398 24.52 3.99 -17.73
N SER A 399 25.53 4.31 -16.93
CA SER A 399 26.09 3.35 -15.98
C SER A 399 25.11 3.01 -14.86
N CYS A 400 25.27 1.83 -14.26
CA CYS A 400 24.46 1.41 -13.10
C CYS A 400 24.48 2.46 -11.98
N LYS A 401 25.66 2.96 -11.63
CA LYS A 401 25.83 3.99 -10.61
C LYS A 401 25.05 5.27 -10.93
N GLU A 402 25.20 5.78 -12.14
CA GLU A 402 24.51 6.99 -12.58
C GLU A 402 22.98 6.79 -12.61
N CYS A 403 22.51 5.59 -12.98
CA CYS A 403 21.10 5.26 -12.95
C CYS A 403 20.53 5.37 -11.53
N PHE A 404 21.20 4.80 -10.52
CA PHE A 404 20.76 4.91 -9.12
C PHE A 404 20.87 6.34 -8.59
N GLU A 405 21.92 7.09 -8.95
CA GLU A 405 22.05 8.51 -8.57
C GLU A 405 20.87 9.33 -9.12
N ASN A 406 20.48 9.12 -10.37
CA ASN A 406 19.32 9.80 -10.99
C ASN A 406 17.99 9.44 -10.29
N ILE A 407 17.82 8.19 -9.84
CA ILE A 407 16.63 7.77 -9.09
C ILE A 407 16.58 8.50 -7.75
N HIS A 408 17.69 8.54 -7.01
CA HIS A 408 17.76 9.20 -5.70
C HIS A 408 17.70 10.73 -5.79
N GLU A 409 18.15 11.34 -6.89
CA GLU A 409 17.95 12.77 -7.13
C GLU A 409 16.46 13.11 -7.28
N LYS A 410 15.69 12.24 -7.93
CA LYS A 410 14.25 12.42 -8.12
C LYS A 410 13.46 12.07 -6.85
N TYR A 411 13.84 10.99 -6.19
CA TYR A 411 13.17 10.43 -5.03
C TYR A 411 14.17 10.32 -3.87
N ASP A 412 14.17 11.33 -2.99
CA ASP A 412 15.09 11.40 -1.86
C ASP A 412 14.87 10.24 -0.87
N GLU A 413 15.83 9.33 -0.78
CA GLU A 413 15.78 8.17 0.12
C GLU A 413 15.68 8.53 1.60
N TYR A 414 16.07 9.75 2.00
CA TYR A 414 16.00 10.23 3.39
C TYR A 414 14.60 10.68 3.80
N THR A 415 13.64 10.65 2.90
CA THR A 415 12.24 10.95 3.19
C THR A 415 11.40 9.69 3.15
N GLY A 416 10.45 9.53 4.08
CA GLY A 416 9.53 8.39 4.07
C GLY A 416 8.80 8.26 2.73
N TYR A 417 8.39 9.37 2.16
CA TYR A 417 7.74 9.41 0.85
C TYR A 417 8.66 8.89 -0.28
N GLY A 418 9.87 9.43 -0.40
CA GLY A 418 10.80 9.02 -1.47
C GLY A 418 11.29 7.58 -1.30
N TRP A 419 11.41 7.09 -0.08
CA TRP A 419 11.85 5.74 0.23
C TRP A 419 10.75 4.68 0.00
N CYS A 420 9.50 4.99 0.39
CA CYS A 420 8.39 4.04 0.35
C CYS A 420 7.47 4.18 -0.87
N HIS A 421 7.59 5.22 -1.69
CA HIS A 421 6.72 5.36 -2.87
C HIS A 421 6.96 4.24 -3.88
N THR A 422 5.89 3.80 -4.56
CA THR A 422 5.95 2.65 -5.48
C THR A 422 6.88 2.90 -6.68
N ASN A 423 6.93 4.13 -7.19
CA ASN A 423 7.71 4.46 -8.39
C ASN A 423 9.21 4.25 -8.21
N PRO A 424 9.91 4.85 -7.21
CA PRO A 424 11.35 4.63 -7.03
C PRO A 424 11.68 3.16 -6.79
N ASN A 425 10.84 2.43 -6.07
CA ASN A 425 11.04 1.00 -5.82
C ASN A 425 10.90 0.16 -7.09
N ALA A 426 9.96 0.50 -7.98
CA ALA A 426 9.87 -0.11 -9.30
C ALA A 426 11.09 0.23 -10.18
N MET A 427 11.54 1.51 -10.17
CA MET A 427 12.74 1.93 -10.89
C MET A 427 13.99 1.18 -10.44
N ILE A 428 14.20 1.05 -9.13
CA ILE A 428 15.33 0.32 -8.53
C ILE A 428 15.26 -1.17 -8.92
N THR A 429 14.09 -1.79 -8.83
CA THR A 429 13.89 -3.19 -9.23
C THR A 429 14.23 -3.40 -10.71
N VAL A 430 13.73 -2.53 -11.59
CA VAL A 430 14.00 -2.59 -13.03
C VAL A 430 15.49 -2.36 -13.33
N ALA A 431 16.13 -1.39 -12.68
CA ALA A 431 17.57 -1.16 -12.80
C ALA A 431 18.37 -2.40 -12.36
N SER A 432 18.05 -2.97 -11.20
CA SER A 432 18.68 -4.17 -10.66
C SER A 432 18.58 -5.37 -11.62
N LEU A 433 17.43 -5.56 -12.24
CA LEU A 433 17.22 -6.61 -13.23
C LEU A 433 18.04 -6.40 -14.51
N LEU A 434 18.06 -5.16 -15.05
CA LEU A 434 18.76 -4.84 -16.29
C LEU A 434 20.28 -4.90 -16.11
N TYR A 435 20.83 -4.28 -15.08
CA TYR A 435 22.27 -4.27 -14.80
C TYR A 435 22.77 -5.59 -14.17
N GLY A 436 21.88 -6.40 -13.62
CA GLY A 436 22.18 -7.74 -13.12
C GLY A 436 22.44 -8.77 -14.24
N GLU A 437 22.10 -8.46 -15.50
CA GLU A 437 22.39 -9.29 -16.69
C GLU A 437 21.94 -10.76 -16.56
N GLY A 438 20.81 -10.99 -15.90
CA GLY A 438 20.28 -12.35 -15.65
C GLY A 438 21.00 -13.12 -14.53
N ASN A 439 21.90 -12.48 -13.81
CA ASN A 439 22.54 -13.06 -12.63
C ASN A 439 21.80 -12.61 -11.36
N TYR A 440 21.15 -13.56 -10.68
CA TYR A 440 20.37 -13.29 -9.50
C TYR A 440 21.18 -12.58 -8.38
N GLY A 441 22.38 -13.10 -8.07
CA GLY A 441 23.25 -12.52 -7.05
C GLY A 441 23.62 -11.06 -7.33
N LYS A 442 23.92 -10.72 -8.61
CA LYS A 442 24.16 -9.33 -9.01
C LYS A 442 22.91 -8.45 -8.92
N SER A 443 21.74 -9.03 -9.14
CA SER A 443 20.48 -8.26 -9.11
C SER A 443 20.03 -7.91 -7.70
N ILE A 444 20.33 -8.73 -6.68
CA ILE A 444 19.90 -8.50 -5.29
C ILE A 444 20.97 -7.82 -4.41
N CYS A 445 22.23 -7.82 -4.83
CA CYS A 445 23.36 -7.19 -4.13
C CYS A 445 23.75 -5.84 -4.76
#